data_37ceee76a54eb7a63ce7de3de809861b
#
_entry.id   37ceee76a54eb7a63ce7de3de809861b
#
_cell.length_a   1.000
_cell.length_b   1.000
_cell.length_c   1.000
_cell.angle_alpha   90.00
_cell.angle_beta   90.00
_cell.angle_gamma   90.00
#
_symmetry.space_group_name_H-M   'P 1'
#
loop_
_entity.id
_entity.type
_entity.pdbx_description
1 polymer ?
#
loop_
_entity_poly.entity_id
_entity_poly.type
_entity_poly.pdbx_seq_one_letter_code
_entity_poly.pdbx_strand_id
1 'polypeptide(L)'
;MAHFPASPAFTGFNTPSRIEADIADLAHEGEIPAGLNGAFYRVQPDPQFPPRLGDDIAFNGDGMITRFHIHDGQVDFRQRWAQTDKWKLEKAAGRGLFGAYRNPLTDDESVQGAIRSTANTNAFIHAGKLWAMKEDSPALLMDPATMETIGFEKFGGRMTGQTFTAHPKIDPATGNMVAIGYAASGLCTDDVTYMEVGPDGELVREVWFKVPYYCMMHDFGITEDYLVLHIVPSIGSWERLEQGQPHFGFDTTKPVHLGVIPRRDGVRQEDIRWFTRDNCFASHVLNAWQDGTKVHFVTCEAKNNMLPFFPDVHGAPFNGREAMSFPTDWVVDMASNGEEFAAIERLSDTACEFPRIDDRFAGRHTRHGWFLEMDMKRPVELRGGSAGGLLMNCLFHKDFASGEEQHWWCGPTSSLQEPCFVPRSPDAPEGDGWIVQVCNRLEEQRSDLLIFEALDIAKGPVATVNIPIRLRFGLHGNWANADQIGLMEKEAA
;
A
#
# COMPACT_ATOMS: atom_id res chain seq x y z
N MET A 1 25.20 -1.89 -22.55
CA MET A 1 24.60 -2.23 -21.23
C MET A 1 23.69 -1.06 -20.84
N ALA A 2 22.48 -1.36 -20.38
CA ALA A 2 21.60 -0.34 -19.85
C ALA A 2 22.19 0.19 -18.53
N HIS A 3 22.47 1.49 -18.45
CA HIS A 3 22.98 2.12 -17.25
C HIS A 3 21.84 2.82 -16.52
N PHE A 4 21.54 2.38 -15.29
CA PHE A 4 20.62 3.10 -14.43
C PHE A 4 21.26 4.38 -13.90
N PRO A 5 20.45 5.43 -13.62
CA PRO A 5 20.99 6.70 -13.10
C PRO A 5 21.60 6.51 -11.72
N ALA A 6 22.57 7.39 -11.37
CA ALA A 6 23.24 7.39 -10.08
C ALA A 6 22.41 8.18 -9.03
N SER A 7 21.10 7.92 -8.97
CA SER A 7 20.21 8.53 -7.96
C SER A 7 19.86 7.52 -6.85
N PRO A 8 19.40 7.97 -5.68
CA PRO A 8 19.07 7.08 -4.56
C PRO A 8 18.04 5.99 -4.90
N ALA A 9 17.18 6.22 -5.87
CA ALA A 9 16.16 5.27 -6.31
C ALA A 9 16.76 4.05 -7.05
N PHE A 10 18.02 4.14 -7.56
CA PHE A 10 18.63 3.11 -8.42
C PHE A 10 20.04 2.69 -7.96
N THR A 11 20.51 3.17 -6.83
CA THR A 11 21.86 2.88 -6.30
C THR A 11 21.82 2.21 -4.93
N GLY A 12 22.97 1.69 -4.48
CA GLY A 12 23.09 1.02 -3.21
C GLY A 12 22.17 -0.18 -3.09
N PHE A 13 21.45 -0.27 -1.98
CA PHE A 13 20.47 -1.35 -1.77
C PHE A 13 19.29 -1.28 -2.76
N ASN A 14 19.00 -0.10 -3.33
CA ASN A 14 17.91 0.11 -4.31
C ASN A 14 18.34 -0.17 -5.76
N THR A 15 19.56 -0.64 -6.02
CA THR A 15 19.95 -1.07 -7.37
C THR A 15 18.94 -2.10 -7.88
N PRO A 16 18.39 -1.95 -9.10
CA PRO A 16 17.44 -2.91 -9.66
C PRO A 16 17.96 -4.34 -9.66
N SER A 17 17.20 -5.27 -9.10
CA SER A 17 17.57 -6.68 -9.02
C SER A 17 17.21 -7.44 -10.29
N ARG A 18 16.02 -7.22 -10.81
CA ARG A 18 15.48 -7.82 -12.05
C ARG A 18 15.57 -9.35 -12.08
N ILE A 19 15.40 -9.99 -10.93
CA ILE A 19 15.56 -11.44 -10.75
C ILE A 19 14.18 -12.07 -10.57
N GLU A 20 13.85 -13.05 -11.41
CA GLU A 20 12.80 -14.03 -11.12
C GLU A 20 13.47 -15.28 -10.53
N ALA A 21 12.89 -15.84 -9.48
CA ALA A 21 13.49 -16.96 -8.76
C ALA A 21 12.43 -17.87 -8.14
N ASP A 22 12.78 -19.15 -8.01
CA ASP A 22 12.11 -20.14 -7.17
C ASP A 22 13.16 -20.74 -6.25
N ILE A 23 12.90 -20.74 -4.96
CA ILE A 23 13.78 -21.32 -3.94
C ILE A 23 12.89 -22.08 -2.97
N ALA A 24 13.08 -23.39 -2.88
CA ALA A 24 12.37 -24.21 -1.92
C ALA A 24 13.14 -24.25 -0.60
N ASP A 25 12.40 -24.39 0.49
CA ASP A 25 12.92 -24.63 1.84
C ASP A 25 14.06 -23.67 2.22
N LEU A 26 13.70 -22.37 2.34
CA LEU A 26 14.65 -21.34 2.75
C LEU A 26 15.25 -21.65 4.13
N ALA A 27 16.56 -21.50 4.26
CA ALA A 27 17.22 -21.62 5.55
C ALA A 27 16.68 -20.62 6.57
N HIS A 28 16.47 -21.05 7.81
CA HIS A 28 15.93 -20.19 8.87
C HIS A 28 16.59 -20.47 10.23
N GLU A 29 16.47 -19.50 11.10
CA GLU A 29 16.80 -19.58 12.52
C GLU A 29 15.51 -19.44 13.34
N GLY A 30 15.43 -20.09 14.49
CA GLY A 30 14.24 -20.14 15.31
C GLY A 30 13.24 -21.18 14.84
N GLU A 31 12.01 -21.11 15.30
CA GLU A 31 10.94 -22.06 15.01
C GLU A 31 9.81 -21.36 14.24
N ILE A 32 9.54 -21.83 13.02
CA ILE A 32 8.40 -21.36 12.23
C ILE A 32 7.13 -21.90 12.88
N PRO A 33 6.17 -21.03 13.30
CA PRO A 33 4.97 -21.51 13.96
C PRO A 33 4.15 -22.46 13.08
N ALA A 34 3.85 -23.63 13.60
CA ALA A 34 3.10 -24.68 12.87
C ALA A 34 1.68 -24.24 12.43
N GLY A 35 1.12 -23.20 13.06
CA GLY A 35 -0.16 -22.63 12.66
C GLY A 35 -0.11 -21.74 11.43
N LEU A 36 1.09 -21.34 10.96
CA LEU A 36 1.24 -20.58 9.72
C LEU A 36 1.17 -21.56 8.53
N ASN A 37 0.03 -21.53 7.82
CA ASN A 37 -0.20 -22.31 6.60
C ASN A 37 -0.88 -21.42 5.56
N GLY A 38 -0.11 -20.96 4.58
CA GLY A 38 -0.56 -20.02 3.56
C GLY A 38 0.59 -19.28 2.90
N ALA A 39 0.33 -18.09 2.39
CA ALA A 39 1.38 -17.32 1.74
C ALA A 39 1.28 -15.83 2.05
N PHE A 40 2.43 -15.21 2.28
CA PHE A 40 2.62 -13.77 2.29
C PHE A 40 3.04 -13.31 0.90
N TYR A 41 2.20 -12.50 0.27
CA TYR A 41 2.49 -11.83 -0.99
C TYR A 41 2.88 -10.40 -0.72
N ARG A 42 3.93 -9.92 -1.37
CA ARG A 42 4.34 -8.52 -1.33
C ARG A 42 4.80 -8.05 -2.69
N VAL A 43 4.82 -6.74 -2.91
CA VAL A 43 5.29 -6.15 -4.16
C VAL A 43 6.43 -5.17 -3.90
N GLN A 44 7.33 -5.07 -4.87
CA GLN A 44 8.38 -4.04 -4.93
C GLN A 44 8.42 -3.40 -6.32
N PRO A 45 8.67 -2.09 -6.41
CA PRO A 45 9.04 -1.47 -7.67
C PRO A 45 10.44 -1.92 -8.09
N ASP A 46 10.57 -2.64 -9.19
CA ASP A 46 11.87 -3.07 -9.73
C ASP A 46 11.91 -2.79 -11.24
N PRO A 47 12.52 -1.68 -11.69
CA PRO A 47 12.44 -1.28 -13.09
C PRO A 47 13.21 -2.23 -13.98
N GLN A 48 12.55 -2.71 -15.03
CA GLN A 48 13.14 -3.62 -16.02
C GLN A 48 14.24 -2.94 -16.86
N PHE A 49 14.05 -1.66 -17.17
CA PHE A 49 14.98 -0.82 -17.95
C PHE A 49 15.24 0.51 -17.23
N PRO A 50 16.35 1.19 -17.55
CA PRO A 50 16.56 2.56 -17.08
C PRO A 50 15.41 3.48 -17.50
N PRO A 51 15.08 4.51 -16.69
CA PRO A 51 14.06 5.48 -17.02
C PRO A 51 14.34 6.15 -18.39
N ARG A 52 13.29 6.32 -19.20
CA ARG A 52 13.38 6.95 -20.53
C ARG A 52 14.01 8.35 -20.50
N LEU A 53 13.73 9.13 -19.47
CA LEU A 53 14.19 10.52 -19.31
C LEU A 53 15.48 10.65 -18.49
N GLY A 54 16.19 9.55 -18.24
CA GLY A 54 17.47 9.56 -17.53
C GLY A 54 17.36 9.48 -16.01
N ASP A 55 16.24 9.89 -15.40
CA ASP A 55 15.91 9.69 -13.99
C ASP A 55 14.38 9.62 -13.78
N ASP A 56 13.93 9.04 -12.69
CA ASP A 56 12.54 9.00 -12.29
C ASP A 56 12.42 8.60 -10.80
N ILE A 57 11.21 8.78 -10.24
CA ILE A 57 10.92 8.31 -8.90
C ILE A 57 10.78 6.79 -8.86
N ALA A 58 11.11 6.21 -7.70
CA ALA A 58 11.06 4.77 -7.52
C ALA A 58 9.69 4.14 -7.82
N PHE A 59 8.59 4.87 -7.61
CA PHE A 59 7.22 4.41 -7.86
C PHE A 59 6.87 4.14 -9.33
N ASN A 60 7.72 4.55 -10.27
CA ASN A 60 7.56 4.24 -11.70
C ASN A 60 8.25 2.93 -12.13
N GLY A 61 8.89 2.21 -11.19
CA GLY A 61 9.46 0.88 -11.44
C GLY A 61 8.40 -0.17 -11.68
N ASP A 62 8.71 -1.19 -12.49
CA ASP A 62 7.78 -2.29 -12.78
C ASP A 62 7.51 -3.14 -11.54
N GLY A 63 6.32 -3.70 -11.42
CA GLY A 63 5.94 -4.54 -10.29
C GLY A 63 6.67 -5.88 -10.29
N MET A 64 7.39 -6.15 -9.22
CA MET A 64 7.97 -7.46 -8.94
C MET A 64 7.26 -8.02 -7.71
N ILE A 65 6.48 -9.08 -7.92
CA ILE A 65 5.72 -9.73 -6.86
C ILE A 65 6.56 -10.83 -6.23
N THR A 66 6.59 -10.87 -4.90
CA THR A 66 7.21 -11.93 -4.12
C THR A 66 6.14 -12.69 -3.36
N ARG A 67 6.23 -14.01 -3.33
CA ARG A 67 5.45 -14.93 -2.49
C ARG A 67 6.37 -15.70 -1.55
N PHE A 68 6.05 -15.68 -0.27
CA PHE A 68 6.58 -16.58 0.74
C PHE A 68 5.48 -17.57 1.09
N HIS A 69 5.58 -18.81 0.64
CA HIS A 69 4.66 -19.87 0.99
C HIS A 69 5.18 -20.58 2.24
N ILE A 70 4.44 -20.45 3.33
CA ILE A 70 4.76 -21.01 4.64
C ILE A 70 3.86 -22.23 4.86
N HIS A 71 4.47 -23.39 5.05
CA HIS A 71 3.78 -24.66 5.27
C HIS A 71 4.70 -25.63 6.01
N ASP A 72 4.17 -26.51 6.83
CA ASP A 72 4.89 -27.59 7.52
C ASP A 72 6.21 -27.17 8.21
N GLY A 73 6.28 -25.92 8.71
CA GLY A 73 7.50 -25.37 9.32
C GLY A 73 8.60 -25.01 8.31
N GLN A 74 8.27 -24.90 7.03
CA GLN A 74 9.16 -24.52 5.92
C GLN A 74 8.67 -23.25 5.24
N VAL A 75 9.54 -22.61 4.47
CA VAL A 75 9.20 -21.43 3.65
C VAL A 75 9.78 -21.60 2.25
N ASP A 76 8.89 -21.62 1.27
CA ASP A 76 9.24 -21.55 -0.14
C ASP A 76 9.13 -20.11 -0.64
N PHE A 77 10.07 -19.70 -1.47
CA PHE A 77 10.14 -18.38 -2.06
C PHE A 77 9.87 -18.44 -3.56
N ARG A 78 9.03 -17.52 -4.06
CA ARG A 78 8.86 -17.27 -5.49
C ARG A 78 8.78 -15.78 -5.78
N GLN A 79 9.44 -15.37 -6.87
CA GLN A 79 9.40 -13.96 -7.32
C GLN A 79 9.18 -13.90 -8.84
N ARG A 80 8.21 -13.06 -9.27
CA ARG A 80 7.79 -12.92 -10.67
C ARG A 80 7.43 -11.49 -11.01
N TRP A 81 7.67 -11.11 -12.25
CA TRP A 81 7.18 -9.86 -12.82
C TRP A 81 5.64 -9.85 -12.95
N ALA A 82 5.03 -8.74 -12.56
CA ALA A 82 3.70 -8.37 -13.02
C ALA A 82 3.81 -7.88 -14.47
N GLN A 83 3.50 -8.74 -15.43
CA GLN A 83 3.71 -8.47 -16.86
C GLN A 83 2.59 -7.59 -17.43
N THR A 84 2.60 -6.30 -17.06
CA THR A 84 1.69 -5.26 -17.57
C THR A 84 1.92 -4.99 -19.06
N ASP A 85 1.05 -4.19 -19.69
CA ASP A 85 1.28 -3.74 -21.08
C ASP A 85 2.57 -2.95 -21.19
N LYS A 86 2.86 -2.06 -20.22
CA LYS A 86 4.13 -1.35 -20.11
C LYS A 86 5.31 -2.32 -20.13
N TRP A 87 5.31 -3.31 -19.23
CA TRP A 87 6.38 -4.30 -19.12
C TRP A 87 6.61 -5.05 -20.44
N LYS A 88 5.53 -5.50 -21.11
CA LYS A 88 5.59 -6.25 -22.38
C LYS A 88 6.15 -5.40 -23.52
N LEU A 89 5.67 -4.15 -23.66
CA LEU A 89 6.09 -3.23 -24.71
C LEU A 89 7.56 -2.84 -24.55
N GLU A 90 8.00 -2.51 -23.35
CA GLU A 90 9.40 -2.19 -23.05
C GLU A 90 10.32 -3.40 -23.22
N LYS A 91 9.86 -4.60 -22.81
CA LYS A 91 10.60 -5.86 -23.05
C LYS A 91 10.83 -6.11 -24.53
N ALA A 92 9.81 -5.92 -25.36
CA ALA A 92 9.91 -6.07 -26.81
C ALA A 92 10.85 -5.04 -27.45
N ALA A 93 10.83 -3.79 -26.94
CA ALA A 93 11.69 -2.71 -27.42
C ALA A 93 13.13 -2.77 -26.88
N GLY A 94 13.39 -3.49 -25.80
CA GLY A 94 14.69 -3.57 -25.12
C GLY A 94 15.11 -2.27 -24.42
N ARG A 95 14.16 -1.36 -24.14
CA ARG A 95 14.41 -0.05 -23.52
C ARG A 95 13.16 0.52 -22.86
N GLY A 96 13.32 1.52 -21.99
CA GLY A 96 12.21 2.31 -21.46
C GLY A 96 11.49 3.09 -22.57
N LEU A 97 10.16 3.02 -22.58
CA LEU A 97 9.28 3.70 -23.54
C LEU A 97 8.37 4.71 -22.85
N PHE A 98 7.96 4.40 -21.61
CA PHE A 98 7.12 5.29 -20.84
C PHE A 98 7.99 6.31 -20.10
N GLY A 99 7.54 7.56 -20.07
CA GLY A 99 8.27 8.69 -19.50
C GLY A 99 8.05 8.85 -18.02
N ALA A 100 8.05 10.11 -17.55
CA ALA A 100 7.93 10.46 -16.15
C ALA A 100 6.64 9.91 -15.50
N TYR A 101 6.69 9.69 -14.20
CA TYR A 101 5.58 9.17 -13.41
C TYR A 101 4.26 9.89 -13.71
N ARG A 102 3.26 9.13 -14.20
CA ARG A 102 1.90 9.60 -14.56
C ARG A 102 1.86 10.78 -15.55
N ASN A 103 2.92 10.98 -16.37
CA ASN A 103 2.94 12.03 -17.40
C ASN A 103 2.98 11.42 -18.81
N PRO A 104 1.83 11.20 -19.46
CA PRO A 104 1.77 10.60 -20.80
C PRO A 104 2.36 11.50 -21.91
N LEU A 105 2.55 12.80 -21.65
CA LEU A 105 3.17 13.72 -22.62
C LEU A 105 4.67 13.43 -22.84
N THR A 106 5.27 12.64 -21.94
CA THR A 106 6.69 12.26 -22.00
C THR A 106 6.93 10.86 -22.54
N ASP A 107 5.88 10.14 -22.91
CA ASP A 107 5.95 8.79 -23.46
C ASP A 107 6.49 8.78 -24.88
N ASP A 108 7.05 7.65 -25.29
CA ASP A 108 7.42 7.39 -26.69
C ASP A 108 6.14 7.34 -27.57
N GLU A 109 6.20 7.89 -28.78
CA GLU A 109 5.06 7.90 -29.70
C GLU A 109 4.50 6.50 -29.97
N SER A 110 5.35 5.47 -29.93
CA SER A 110 4.96 4.07 -30.18
C SER A 110 4.05 3.46 -29.10
N VAL A 111 3.91 4.10 -27.94
CA VAL A 111 3.09 3.58 -26.81
C VAL A 111 1.94 4.51 -26.44
N GLN A 112 1.62 5.47 -27.27
CA GLN A 112 0.50 6.38 -27.06
C GLN A 112 -0.83 5.60 -26.93
N GLY A 113 -1.57 5.87 -25.84
CA GLY A 113 -2.83 5.20 -25.53
C GLY A 113 -2.71 3.81 -24.85
N ALA A 114 -1.50 3.29 -24.66
CA ALA A 114 -1.30 2.06 -23.90
C ALA A 114 -1.45 2.30 -22.39
N ILE A 115 -1.84 1.26 -21.64
CA ILE A 115 -1.94 1.31 -20.18
C ILE A 115 -0.53 1.43 -19.58
N ARG A 116 -0.29 2.52 -18.83
CA ARG A 116 1.02 2.85 -18.24
C ARG A 116 1.29 2.12 -16.92
N SER A 117 0.34 1.34 -16.42
CA SER A 117 0.42 0.70 -15.12
C SER A 117 1.70 -0.10 -14.92
N THR A 118 2.26 0.01 -13.74
CA THR A 118 3.39 -0.80 -13.29
C THR A 118 2.97 -1.94 -12.36
N ALA A 119 1.72 -1.97 -11.89
CA ALA A 119 1.17 -2.98 -10.96
C ALA A 119 2.10 -3.23 -9.76
N ASN A 120 2.64 -2.17 -9.16
CA ASN A 120 3.77 -2.23 -8.21
C ASN A 120 3.44 -1.79 -6.80
N THR A 121 2.17 -1.48 -6.50
CA THR A 121 1.82 -0.84 -5.22
C THR A 121 1.31 -1.84 -4.19
N ASN A 122 0.44 -2.78 -4.56
CA ASN A 122 -0.06 -3.80 -3.64
C ASN A 122 -0.23 -5.16 -4.33
N ALA A 123 -0.11 -6.23 -3.54
CA ALA A 123 -0.38 -7.61 -3.94
C ALA A 123 -1.42 -8.21 -2.98
N PHE A 124 -2.62 -8.49 -3.48
CA PHE A 124 -3.79 -8.84 -2.68
C PHE A 124 -4.48 -10.09 -3.23
N ILE A 125 -4.99 -10.97 -2.36
CA ILE A 125 -5.74 -12.17 -2.76
C ILE A 125 -7.23 -11.93 -2.57
N HIS A 126 -8.00 -12.11 -3.65
CA HIS A 126 -9.45 -12.07 -3.60
C HIS A 126 -10.04 -12.97 -4.69
N ALA A 127 -11.13 -13.69 -4.40
CA ALA A 127 -11.81 -14.58 -5.32
C ALA A 127 -10.87 -15.58 -6.04
N GLY A 128 -9.90 -16.14 -5.30
CA GLY A 128 -8.92 -17.10 -5.84
C GLY A 128 -7.96 -16.52 -6.89
N LYS A 129 -7.78 -15.20 -6.95
CA LYS A 129 -6.85 -14.50 -7.82
C LYS A 129 -5.89 -13.65 -7.01
N LEU A 130 -4.68 -13.47 -7.54
CA LEU A 130 -3.72 -12.49 -7.06
C LEU A 130 -3.92 -11.18 -7.84
N TRP A 131 -4.24 -10.11 -7.13
CA TRP A 131 -4.48 -8.77 -7.66
C TRP A 131 -3.21 -7.95 -7.46
N ALA A 132 -2.48 -7.67 -8.54
CA ALA A 132 -1.35 -6.76 -8.54
C ALA A 132 -1.87 -5.36 -8.92
N MET A 133 -1.81 -4.44 -7.96
CA MET A 133 -2.57 -3.20 -8.00
C MET A 133 -1.70 -1.97 -8.16
N LYS A 134 -2.27 -0.98 -8.83
CA LYS A 134 -1.80 0.39 -8.92
C LYS A 134 -2.98 1.32 -9.17
N GLU A 135 -2.95 2.52 -8.61
CA GLU A 135 -4.07 3.46 -8.56
C GLU A 135 -4.43 4.12 -9.90
N ASP A 136 -3.64 3.92 -10.95
CA ASP A 136 -3.76 4.62 -12.24
C ASP A 136 -4.28 3.74 -13.39
N SER A 137 -4.80 2.57 -13.07
CA SER A 137 -5.29 1.59 -14.04
C SER A 137 -6.26 0.61 -13.38
N PRO A 138 -6.95 -0.24 -14.16
CA PRO A 138 -7.54 -1.46 -13.61
C PRO A 138 -6.48 -2.33 -12.92
N ALA A 139 -6.89 -3.17 -11.98
CA ALA A 139 -5.99 -4.12 -11.33
C ALA A 139 -5.51 -5.20 -12.32
N LEU A 140 -4.27 -5.63 -12.20
CA LEU A 140 -3.72 -6.73 -12.98
C LEU A 140 -3.93 -8.04 -12.21
N LEU A 141 -4.61 -9.01 -12.82
CA LEU A 141 -4.77 -10.33 -12.25
C LEU A 141 -3.60 -11.23 -12.57
N MET A 142 -3.23 -12.04 -11.59
CA MET A 142 -2.23 -13.09 -11.69
C MET A 142 -2.79 -14.38 -11.06
N ASP A 143 -2.27 -15.53 -11.45
CA ASP A 143 -2.55 -16.78 -10.77
C ASP A 143 -1.79 -16.82 -9.42
N PRO A 144 -2.42 -17.09 -8.29
CA PRO A 144 -1.74 -17.04 -7.00
C PRO A 144 -0.71 -18.14 -6.80
N ALA A 145 -0.87 -19.31 -7.40
CA ALA A 145 0.04 -20.45 -7.25
C ALA A 145 1.25 -20.34 -8.18
N THR A 146 1.04 -20.06 -9.45
CA THR A 146 2.11 -19.95 -10.45
C THR A 146 2.73 -18.56 -10.53
N MET A 147 1.97 -17.53 -10.15
CA MET A 147 2.24 -16.10 -10.30
C MET A 147 2.38 -15.68 -11.78
N GLU A 148 1.76 -16.42 -12.69
CA GLU A 148 1.64 -16.03 -14.08
C GLU A 148 0.60 -14.92 -14.24
N THR A 149 0.90 -13.93 -15.08
CA THR A 149 -0.02 -12.82 -15.37
C THR A 149 -1.18 -13.29 -16.23
N ILE A 150 -2.40 -12.99 -15.79
CA ILE A 150 -3.65 -13.27 -16.52
C ILE A 150 -4.01 -12.08 -17.41
N GLY A 151 -4.13 -10.87 -16.84
CA GLY A 151 -4.49 -9.65 -17.57
C GLY A 151 -5.18 -8.63 -16.67
N PHE A 152 -5.51 -7.47 -17.23
CA PHE A 152 -6.25 -6.42 -16.48
C PHE A 152 -7.70 -6.81 -16.29
N GLU A 153 -8.20 -6.61 -15.05
CA GLU A 153 -9.59 -6.89 -14.70
C GLU A 153 -10.50 -5.70 -15.05
N LYS A 154 -11.54 -5.97 -15.80
CA LYS A 154 -12.62 -5.00 -16.14
C LYS A 154 -14.01 -5.59 -15.90
N PHE A 155 -14.09 -6.72 -15.20
CA PHE A 155 -15.33 -7.40 -14.84
C PHE A 155 -16.24 -7.66 -16.06
N GLY A 156 -15.65 -8.20 -17.13
CA GLY A 156 -16.37 -8.42 -18.39
C GLY A 156 -16.86 -7.15 -19.08
N GLY A 157 -16.26 -6.00 -18.78
CA GLY A 157 -16.67 -4.68 -19.30
C GLY A 157 -17.71 -3.96 -18.44
N ARG A 158 -18.05 -4.48 -17.27
CA ARG A 158 -19.02 -3.85 -16.34
C ARG A 158 -18.41 -2.70 -15.55
N MET A 159 -17.09 -2.69 -15.30
CA MET A 159 -16.37 -1.56 -14.75
C MET A 159 -16.31 -0.46 -15.81
N THR A 160 -16.87 0.70 -15.48
CA THR A 160 -16.90 1.87 -16.37
C THR A 160 -15.83 2.88 -16.07
N GLY A 161 -15.30 2.90 -14.83
CA GLY A 161 -14.12 3.66 -14.42
C GLY A 161 -12.84 3.12 -15.07
N GLN A 162 -11.83 3.99 -15.19
CA GLN A 162 -10.54 3.64 -15.79
C GLN A 162 -9.51 3.16 -14.76
N THR A 163 -9.79 3.34 -13.46
CA THR A 163 -8.83 3.17 -12.37
C THR A 163 -9.40 2.32 -11.25
N PHE A 164 -8.51 1.65 -10.50
CA PHE A 164 -8.85 0.81 -9.35
C PHE A 164 -7.83 1.07 -8.24
N THR A 165 -8.25 1.01 -6.97
CA THR A 165 -7.38 1.29 -5.82
C THR A 165 -6.20 0.33 -5.72
N ALA A 166 -5.16 0.75 -5.00
CA ALA A 166 -4.12 -0.12 -4.49
C ALA A 166 -4.36 -0.54 -3.02
N HIS A 167 -5.37 0.02 -2.35
CA HIS A 167 -5.70 -0.25 -0.94
C HIS A 167 -7.12 -0.79 -0.76
N PRO A 168 -7.47 -1.96 -1.35
CA PRO A 168 -8.79 -2.53 -1.15
C PRO A 168 -8.99 -2.91 0.32
N LYS A 169 -10.25 -2.90 0.77
CA LYS A 169 -10.65 -3.37 2.09
C LYS A 169 -11.60 -4.54 1.92
N ILE A 170 -11.43 -5.61 2.69
CA ILE A 170 -12.46 -6.66 2.75
C ILE A 170 -13.44 -6.29 3.86
N ASP A 171 -14.70 -6.21 3.50
CA ASP A 171 -15.77 -6.08 4.48
C ASP A 171 -15.99 -7.45 5.16
N PRO A 172 -15.69 -7.60 6.46
CA PRO A 172 -15.78 -8.89 7.13
C PRO A 172 -17.22 -9.38 7.30
N ALA A 173 -18.22 -8.53 7.10
CA ALA A 173 -19.63 -8.93 7.19
C ALA A 173 -20.13 -9.58 5.90
N THR A 174 -19.63 -9.15 4.74
CA THR A 174 -20.11 -9.60 3.42
C THR A 174 -19.07 -10.40 2.64
N GLY A 175 -17.80 -10.27 2.98
CA GLY A 175 -16.68 -10.79 2.19
C GLY A 175 -16.41 -9.99 0.92
N ASN A 176 -17.14 -8.89 0.68
CA ASN A 176 -16.90 -8.05 -0.48
C ASN A 176 -15.58 -7.30 -0.35
N MET A 177 -14.85 -7.22 -1.44
CA MET A 177 -13.73 -6.30 -1.59
C MET A 177 -14.27 -4.91 -1.96
N VAL A 178 -14.04 -3.94 -1.10
CA VAL A 178 -14.39 -2.53 -1.31
C VAL A 178 -13.21 -1.81 -1.94
N ALA A 179 -13.48 -1.01 -2.96
CA ALA A 179 -12.47 -0.32 -3.74
C ALA A 179 -12.93 1.09 -4.13
N ILE A 180 -11.97 1.95 -4.46
CA ILE A 180 -12.20 3.21 -5.14
C ILE A 180 -11.39 3.27 -6.44
N GLY A 181 -11.82 4.12 -7.36
CA GLY A 181 -11.00 4.53 -8.49
C GLY A 181 -11.03 6.05 -8.58
N TYR A 182 -9.92 6.75 -8.34
CA TYR A 182 -9.87 8.18 -8.52
C TYR A 182 -9.32 8.55 -9.90
N ALA A 183 -9.61 9.75 -10.40
CA ALA A 183 -9.43 10.10 -11.80
C ALA A 183 -10.16 9.08 -12.71
N ALA A 184 -11.35 8.66 -12.31
CA ALA A 184 -12.06 7.52 -12.90
C ALA A 184 -12.48 7.74 -14.35
N SER A 185 -12.71 8.99 -14.78
CA SER A 185 -13.00 9.36 -16.16
C SER A 185 -11.76 9.75 -16.97
N GLY A 186 -10.59 9.80 -16.33
CA GLY A 186 -9.31 10.15 -16.96
C GLY A 186 -8.42 11.00 -16.07
N LEU A 187 -7.16 11.12 -16.48
CA LEU A 187 -6.13 11.81 -15.72
C LEU A 187 -6.53 13.25 -15.40
N CYS A 188 -6.23 13.71 -14.18
CA CYS A 188 -6.53 15.05 -13.66
C CYS A 188 -8.03 15.40 -13.57
N THR A 189 -8.93 14.41 -13.51
CA THR A 189 -10.36 14.65 -13.28
C THR A 189 -10.72 14.47 -11.81
N ASP A 190 -11.77 15.14 -11.35
CA ASP A 190 -12.34 15.04 -10.01
C ASP A 190 -13.37 13.90 -9.87
N ASP A 191 -13.51 13.06 -10.89
CA ASP A 191 -14.40 11.92 -10.89
C ASP A 191 -13.79 10.74 -10.12
N VAL A 192 -14.59 10.16 -9.25
CA VAL A 192 -14.24 8.99 -8.43
C VAL A 192 -15.31 7.92 -8.57
N THR A 193 -14.90 6.66 -8.63
CA THR A 193 -15.81 5.53 -8.47
C THR A 193 -15.61 4.88 -7.09
N TYR A 194 -16.70 4.47 -6.48
CA TYR A 194 -16.76 3.51 -5.39
C TYR A 194 -17.26 2.18 -5.95
N MET A 195 -16.58 1.10 -5.65
CA MET A 195 -16.86 -0.24 -6.15
C MET A 195 -16.93 -1.26 -5.02
N GLU A 196 -17.78 -2.28 -5.18
CA GLU A 196 -17.75 -3.51 -4.40
C GLU A 196 -17.64 -4.71 -5.33
N VAL A 197 -16.71 -5.62 -5.00
CA VAL A 197 -16.46 -6.87 -5.72
C VAL A 197 -16.79 -8.02 -4.77
N GLY A 198 -17.71 -8.89 -5.17
CA GLY A 198 -18.14 -10.02 -4.36
C GLY A 198 -17.04 -11.05 -4.10
N PRO A 199 -17.21 -11.96 -3.14
CA PRO A 199 -16.27 -13.03 -2.86
C PRO A 199 -16.10 -14.02 -4.04
N ASP A 200 -17.00 -13.98 -5.00
CA ASP A 200 -16.94 -14.70 -6.28
C ASP A 200 -16.13 -13.95 -7.37
N GLY A 201 -15.67 -12.73 -7.08
CA GLY A 201 -14.94 -11.88 -8.02
C GLY A 201 -15.81 -11.05 -8.96
N GLU A 202 -17.14 -11.10 -8.81
CA GLU A 202 -18.07 -10.32 -9.63
C GLU A 202 -18.25 -8.89 -9.11
N LEU A 203 -18.31 -7.91 -10.02
CA LEU A 203 -18.62 -6.53 -9.66
C LEU A 203 -20.07 -6.42 -9.18
N VAL A 204 -20.25 -6.22 -7.89
CA VAL A 204 -21.57 -6.05 -7.26
C VAL A 204 -22.12 -4.65 -7.52
N ARG A 205 -21.25 -3.63 -7.40
CA ARG A 205 -21.63 -2.22 -7.42
C ARG A 205 -20.51 -1.35 -7.98
N GLU A 206 -20.88 -0.32 -8.75
CA GLU A 206 -20.05 0.81 -9.11
C GLU A 206 -20.87 2.09 -8.99
N VAL A 207 -20.42 3.04 -8.18
CA VAL A 207 -21.08 4.33 -7.93
C VAL A 207 -20.11 5.45 -8.29
N TRP A 208 -20.56 6.39 -9.13
CA TRP A 208 -19.80 7.55 -9.54
C TRP A 208 -20.13 8.78 -8.69
N PHE A 209 -19.11 9.53 -8.31
CA PHE A 209 -19.28 10.81 -7.63
C PHE A 209 -18.09 11.72 -7.89
N LYS A 210 -18.20 13.00 -7.48
CA LYS A 210 -17.13 13.98 -7.58
C LYS A 210 -16.59 14.34 -6.20
N VAL A 211 -15.29 14.63 -6.18
CA VAL A 211 -14.60 15.12 -5.00
C VAL A 211 -14.36 16.63 -5.09
N PRO A 212 -14.08 17.32 -3.97
CA PRO A 212 -13.87 18.79 -3.94
C PRO A 212 -12.77 19.29 -4.87
N TYR A 213 -11.71 18.49 -5.07
CA TYR A 213 -10.63 18.76 -6.03
C TYR A 213 -9.86 17.49 -6.35
N TYR A 214 -9.25 17.44 -7.53
CA TYR A 214 -8.38 16.31 -7.91
C TYR A 214 -7.11 16.30 -7.08
N CYS A 215 -6.80 15.16 -6.46
CA CYS A 215 -5.60 14.91 -5.72
C CYS A 215 -5.24 13.41 -5.75
N MET A 216 -4.12 13.06 -5.13
CA MET A 216 -3.77 11.68 -4.85
C MET A 216 -4.68 11.14 -3.73
N MET A 217 -5.53 10.16 -4.05
CA MET A 217 -6.43 9.48 -3.11
C MET A 217 -5.93 8.06 -2.91
N HIS A 218 -4.82 7.96 -2.17
CA HIS A 218 -4.03 6.73 -2.07
C HIS A 218 -4.74 5.63 -1.31
N ASP A 219 -5.41 5.98 -0.19
CA ASP A 219 -6.09 5.04 0.69
C ASP A 219 -7.45 5.60 1.14
N PHE A 220 -8.26 4.79 1.79
CA PHE A 220 -9.58 5.12 2.32
C PHE A 220 -9.96 4.17 3.46
N GLY A 221 -10.99 4.53 4.23
CA GLY A 221 -11.58 3.67 5.25
C GLY A 221 -12.95 3.14 4.84
N ILE A 222 -13.37 2.07 5.50
CA ILE A 222 -14.76 1.58 5.46
C ILE A 222 -15.33 1.52 6.86
N THR A 223 -16.62 1.72 6.98
CA THR A 223 -17.42 1.35 8.15
C THR A 223 -18.52 0.38 7.70
N GLU A 224 -19.39 -0.05 8.60
CA GLU A 224 -20.55 -0.86 8.23
C GLU A 224 -21.40 -0.17 7.16
N ASP A 225 -21.69 1.14 7.32
CA ASP A 225 -22.60 1.90 6.47
C ASP A 225 -21.91 2.82 5.45
N TYR A 226 -20.62 3.13 5.63
CA TYR A 226 -19.94 4.17 4.85
C TYR A 226 -18.60 3.74 4.27
N LEU A 227 -18.31 4.27 3.09
CA LEU A 227 -16.95 4.51 2.62
C LEU A 227 -16.51 5.87 3.15
N VAL A 228 -15.30 5.95 3.70
CA VAL A 228 -14.74 7.19 4.27
C VAL A 228 -13.48 7.56 3.49
N LEU A 229 -13.51 8.68 2.79
CA LEU A 229 -12.47 9.11 1.87
C LEU A 229 -11.86 10.45 2.29
N HIS A 230 -10.56 10.46 2.56
CA HIS A 230 -9.83 11.70 2.82
C HIS A 230 -9.28 12.32 1.54
N ILE A 231 -9.45 13.63 1.41
CA ILE A 231 -8.97 14.45 0.30
C ILE A 231 -7.87 15.35 0.84
N VAL A 232 -6.63 14.98 0.55
CA VAL A 232 -5.41 15.65 1.02
C VAL A 232 -4.77 16.39 -0.16
N PRO A 233 -4.29 17.62 -0.01
CA PRO A 233 -3.95 18.48 -1.14
C PRO A 233 -2.61 18.15 -1.83
N SER A 234 -2.35 16.87 -2.12
CA SER A 234 -1.37 16.42 -3.12
C SER A 234 -2.01 16.51 -4.49
N ILE A 235 -2.08 17.74 -5.03
CA ILE A 235 -2.85 18.08 -6.24
C ILE A 235 -2.09 17.79 -7.52
N GLY A 236 -2.82 17.47 -8.59
CA GLY A 236 -2.31 17.34 -9.94
C GLY A 236 -3.10 18.20 -10.94
N SER A 237 -2.50 18.50 -12.08
CA SER A 237 -3.18 19.17 -13.18
C SER A 237 -2.47 18.94 -14.51
N TRP A 238 -3.18 19.09 -15.62
CA TRP A 238 -2.59 19.07 -16.95
C TRP A 238 -1.54 20.17 -17.14
N GLU A 239 -1.77 21.36 -16.60
CA GLU A 239 -0.82 22.46 -16.67
C GLU A 239 0.54 22.11 -16.06
N ARG A 240 0.57 21.42 -14.92
CA ARG A 240 1.83 20.92 -14.31
C ARG A 240 2.56 19.95 -15.24
N LEU A 241 1.82 19.04 -15.86
CA LEU A 241 2.40 18.03 -16.79
C LEU A 241 2.98 18.68 -18.03
N GLU A 242 2.29 19.66 -18.63
CA GLU A 242 2.74 20.44 -19.79
C GLU A 242 4.00 21.25 -19.48
N GLN A 243 4.16 21.71 -18.23
CA GLN A 243 5.34 22.41 -17.74
C GLN A 243 6.48 21.45 -17.35
N GLY A 244 6.32 20.14 -17.50
CA GLY A 244 7.31 19.14 -17.12
C GLY A 244 7.52 18.99 -15.61
N GLN A 245 6.56 19.47 -14.80
CA GLN A 245 6.58 19.33 -13.35
C GLN A 245 6.15 17.91 -12.93
N PRO A 246 6.50 17.45 -11.71
CA PRO A 246 5.96 16.22 -11.15
C PRO A 246 4.42 16.23 -11.18
N HIS A 247 3.82 15.06 -11.45
CA HIS A 247 2.36 14.93 -11.57
C HIS A 247 1.63 15.51 -10.36
N PHE A 248 2.06 15.13 -9.17
CA PHE A 248 1.53 15.69 -7.93
C PHE A 248 2.46 16.76 -7.36
N GLY A 249 1.86 17.70 -6.64
CA GLY A 249 2.53 18.67 -5.81
C GLY A 249 1.64 18.99 -4.61
N PHE A 250 2.24 19.31 -3.48
CA PHE A 250 1.51 19.58 -2.25
C PHE A 250 1.13 21.07 -2.15
N ASP A 251 -0.16 21.37 -1.97
CA ASP A 251 -0.69 22.72 -1.85
C ASP A 251 -1.05 23.04 -0.40
N THR A 252 -0.17 23.75 0.29
CA THR A 252 -0.36 24.14 1.70
C THR A 252 -1.51 25.12 1.93
N THR A 253 -2.12 25.69 0.87
CA THR A 253 -3.22 26.65 0.97
C THR A 253 -4.60 26.02 0.91
N LYS A 254 -4.69 24.75 0.48
CA LYS A 254 -5.97 24.04 0.38
C LYS A 254 -6.33 23.31 1.68
N PRO A 255 -7.61 23.29 2.04
CA PRO A 255 -8.08 22.51 3.19
C PRO A 255 -8.08 21.01 2.87
N VAL A 256 -8.08 20.20 3.93
CA VAL A 256 -8.37 18.77 3.87
C VAL A 256 -9.87 18.56 3.99
N HIS A 257 -10.40 17.59 3.22
CA HIS A 257 -11.79 17.16 3.35
C HIS A 257 -11.87 15.69 3.73
N LEU A 258 -12.89 15.32 4.48
CA LEU A 258 -13.28 13.94 4.75
C LEU A 258 -14.68 13.72 4.18
N GLY A 259 -14.80 12.86 3.17
CA GLY A 259 -16.06 12.46 2.58
C GLY A 259 -16.60 11.21 3.25
N VAL A 260 -17.87 11.23 3.64
CA VAL A 260 -18.60 10.09 4.18
C VAL A 260 -19.67 9.72 3.17
N ILE A 261 -19.44 8.61 2.46
CA ILE A 261 -20.22 8.13 1.31
C ILE A 261 -21.04 6.90 1.73
N PRO A 262 -22.38 6.91 1.63
CA PRO A 262 -23.18 5.74 2.00
C PRO A 262 -22.86 4.50 1.14
N ARG A 263 -22.73 3.34 1.77
CA ARG A 263 -22.47 2.05 1.11
C ARG A 263 -23.79 1.37 0.74
N ARG A 264 -24.50 1.92 -0.23
CA ARG A 264 -25.79 1.42 -0.76
C ARG A 264 -25.95 1.71 -2.25
N ASP A 265 -26.96 1.11 -2.86
CA ASP A 265 -27.30 1.42 -4.24
C ASP A 265 -27.97 2.80 -4.36
N GLY A 266 -27.84 3.40 -5.55
CA GLY A 266 -28.47 4.67 -5.89
C GLY A 266 -27.96 5.89 -5.10
N VAL A 267 -26.74 5.83 -4.56
CA VAL A 267 -26.08 6.99 -3.95
C VAL A 267 -25.90 8.08 -4.99
N ARG A 268 -26.30 9.30 -4.63
CA ARG A 268 -26.16 10.51 -5.43
C ARG A 268 -25.17 11.46 -4.77
N GLN A 269 -24.70 12.45 -5.51
CA GLN A 269 -23.73 13.46 -5.02
C GLN A 269 -24.22 14.14 -3.74
N GLU A 270 -25.52 14.47 -3.65
CA GLU A 270 -26.13 15.11 -2.49
C GLU A 270 -26.26 14.23 -1.24
N ASP A 271 -26.10 12.91 -1.38
CA ASP A 271 -26.10 11.97 -0.25
C ASP A 271 -24.75 11.92 0.47
N ILE A 272 -23.69 12.47 -0.15
CA ILE A 272 -22.33 12.49 0.38
C ILE A 272 -22.17 13.67 1.32
N ARG A 273 -21.67 13.42 2.52
CA ARG A 273 -21.31 14.48 3.46
C ARG A 273 -19.82 14.74 3.40
N TRP A 274 -19.48 16.02 3.27
CA TRP A 274 -18.09 16.50 3.31
C TRP A 274 -17.86 17.29 4.59
N PHE A 275 -16.79 16.92 5.29
CA PHE A 275 -16.28 17.65 6.44
C PHE A 275 -14.95 18.27 6.08
N THR A 276 -14.61 19.42 6.69
CA THR A 276 -13.45 20.22 6.28
C THR A 276 -12.63 20.59 7.51
N ARG A 277 -11.31 20.57 7.35
CA ARG A 277 -10.35 21.03 8.36
C ARG A 277 -9.16 21.73 7.70
N ASP A 278 -8.30 22.33 8.54
CA ASP A 278 -7.05 22.94 8.11
C ASP A 278 -6.13 21.92 7.42
N ASN A 279 -5.20 22.46 6.62
CA ASN A 279 -4.22 21.71 5.85
C ASN A 279 -3.39 20.76 6.75
N CYS A 280 -3.21 19.55 6.29
CA CYS A 280 -2.26 18.56 6.79
C CYS A 280 -1.98 17.53 5.70
N PHE A 281 -1.02 16.64 5.92
CA PHE A 281 -0.80 15.48 5.08
C PHE A 281 -1.30 14.21 5.79
N ALA A 282 -1.93 13.31 5.06
CA ALA A 282 -2.27 11.97 5.50
C ALA A 282 -2.20 11.03 4.29
N SER A 283 -1.68 9.82 4.48
CA SER A 283 -1.48 8.87 3.40
C SER A 283 -2.23 7.57 3.66
N HIS A 284 -1.73 6.75 4.56
CA HIS A 284 -2.32 5.46 4.87
C HIS A 284 -3.34 5.53 6.00
N VAL A 285 -4.37 4.69 5.89
CA VAL A 285 -5.47 4.57 6.83
C VAL A 285 -5.29 3.30 7.65
N LEU A 286 -5.27 3.44 8.97
CA LEU A 286 -5.28 2.29 9.88
C LEU A 286 -6.62 1.58 9.80
N ASN A 287 -7.71 2.30 10.11
CA ASN A 287 -9.07 1.80 10.10
C ASN A 287 -10.09 2.94 10.16
N ALA A 288 -11.37 2.63 9.93
CA ALA A 288 -12.49 3.51 10.23
C ALA A 288 -13.62 2.70 10.86
N TRP A 289 -14.45 3.33 11.69
CA TRP A 289 -15.62 2.68 12.29
C TRP A 289 -16.68 3.68 12.72
N GLN A 290 -17.85 3.20 13.11
CA GLN A 290 -18.95 4.00 13.65
C GLN A 290 -19.10 3.78 15.15
N ASP A 291 -19.37 4.87 15.88
CA ASP A 291 -19.86 4.86 17.24
C ASP A 291 -21.09 5.77 17.35
N GLY A 292 -22.27 5.19 17.29
CA GLY A 292 -23.53 5.91 17.18
C GLY A 292 -23.58 6.78 15.92
N THR A 293 -23.66 8.11 16.09
CA THR A 293 -23.64 9.06 14.97
C THR A 293 -22.25 9.49 14.54
N LYS A 294 -21.22 9.10 15.28
CA LYS A 294 -19.84 9.46 14.98
C LYS A 294 -19.20 8.46 14.04
N VAL A 295 -18.41 8.99 13.12
CA VAL A 295 -17.52 8.22 12.26
C VAL A 295 -16.10 8.56 12.65
N HIS A 296 -15.34 7.54 13.03
CA HIS A 296 -13.93 7.58 13.35
C HIS A 296 -13.11 7.17 12.12
N PHE A 297 -12.00 7.87 11.89
CA PHE A 297 -11.09 7.61 10.79
C PHE A 297 -9.65 7.79 11.26
N VAL A 298 -8.94 6.68 11.48
CA VAL A 298 -7.57 6.70 11.98
C VAL A 298 -6.60 6.61 10.83
N THR A 299 -5.72 7.61 10.74
CA THR A 299 -4.69 7.73 9.70
C THR A 299 -3.34 8.14 10.29
N CYS A 300 -2.27 7.93 9.55
CA CYS A 300 -0.95 8.50 9.87
C CYS A 300 -0.90 9.95 9.36
N GLU A 301 -1.12 10.90 10.27
CA GLU A 301 -1.16 12.34 9.96
C GLU A 301 0.20 13.00 10.18
N ALA A 302 0.67 13.76 9.18
CA ALA A 302 1.80 14.66 9.29
C ALA A 302 1.34 16.12 9.13
N LYS A 303 2.08 17.05 9.74
CA LYS A 303 1.78 18.47 9.62
C LYS A 303 1.97 19.00 8.19
N ASN A 304 2.89 18.41 7.41
CA ASN A 304 3.23 18.85 6.07
C ASN A 304 3.55 17.62 5.17
N ASN A 305 3.79 17.86 3.91
CA ASN A 305 4.11 16.88 2.89
C ASN A 305 5.17 15.87 3.33
N MET A 306 4.87 14.58 3.22
CA MET A 306 5.79 13.46 3.51
C MET A 306 6.59 13.02 2.29
N LEU A 307 6.22 13.42 1.08
CA LEU A 307 6.73 12.91 -0.17
C LEU A 307 7.63 13.97 -0.87
N PRO A 308 8.94 13.99 -0.62
CA PRO A 308 9.84 15.04 -1.12
C PRO A 308 9.94 15.11 -2.65
N PHE A 309 9.57 14.04 -3.34
CA PHE A 309 9.52 14.00 -4.81
C PHE A 309 8.23 14.59 -5.40
N PHE A 310 7.24 14.95 -4.58
CA PHE A 310 6.08 15.75 -4.94
C PHE A 310 6.19 17.10 -4.22
N PRO A 311 6.89 18.08 -4.82
CA PRO A 311 7.26 19.31 -4.14
C PRO A 311 6.05 20.17 -3.77
N ASP A 312 6.25 21.09 -2.85
CA ASP A 312 5.28 22.15 -2.57
C ASP A 312 5.03 22.99 -3.85
N VAL A 313 3.75 23.25 -4.18
CA VAL A 313 3.38 23.96 -5.42
C VAL A 313 3.76 25.44 -5.40
N HIS A 314 4.00 26.00 -4.22
CA HIS A 314 4.43 27.39 -4.02
C HIS A 314 5.94 27.52 -3.84
N GLY A 315 6.69 26.37 -3.96
CA GLY A 315 8.15 26.35 -3.91
C GLY A 315 8.76 26.34 -2.51
N ALA A 316 7.98 26.07 -1.45
CA ALA A 316 8.53 25.88 -0.13
C ALA A 316 9.45 24.64 -0.08
N PRO A 317 10.59 24.71 0.63
CA PRO A 317 11.49 23.58 0.75
C PRO A 317 10.88 22.46 1.59
N PHE A 318 11.24 21.19 1.29
CA PHE A 318 10.83 20.05 2.08
C PHE A 318 11.28 20.17 3.54
N ASN A 319 10.36 19.94 4.48
CA ASN A 319 10.61 20.03 5.92
C ASN A 319 10.44 18.64 6.57
N GLY A 320 11.54 17.90 6.75
CA GLY A 320 11.52 16.55 7.30
C GLY A 320 10.97 16.43 8.72
N ARG A 321 10.99 17.49 9.53
CA ARG A 321 10.37 17.48 10.87
C ARG A 321 8.85 17.54 10.80
N GLU A 322 8.33 18.34 9.90
CA GLU A 322 6.88 18.46 9.69
C GLU A 322 6.30 17.32 8.85
N ALA A 323 7.17 16.55 8.18
CA ALA A 323 6.84 15.35 7.44
C ALA A 323 6.74 14.08 8.31
N MET A 324 7.06 14.17 9.60
CA MET A 324 6.87 13.05 10.54
C MET A 324 5.38 12.87 10.81
N SER A 325 4.88 11.65 10.60
CA SER A 325 3.47 11.29 10.79
C SER A 325 3.23 10.55 12.08
N PHE A 326 2.00 10.65 12.56
CA PHE A 326 1.58 10.06 13.83
C PHE A 326 0.16 9.49 13.69
N PRO A 327 -0.17 8.38 14.37
CA PRO A 327 -1.52 7.83 14.33
C PRO A 327 -2.50 8.83 14.97
N THR A 328 -3.46 9.28 14.18
CA THR A 328 -4.40 10.33 14.57
C THR A 328 -5.82 9.91 14.20
N ASP A 329 -6.74 10.01 15.15
CA ASP A 329 -8.18 9.77 14.94
C ASP A 329 -8.88 11.07 14.52
N TRP A 330 -9.50 11.06 13.35
CA TRP A 330 -10.36 12.11 12.83
C TRP A 330 -11.81 11.71 13.06
N VAL A 331 -12.51 12.47 13.89
CA VAL A 331 -13.90 12.17 14.24
C VAL A 331 -14.83 13.19 13.62
N VAL A 332 -15.85 12.70 12.91
CA VAL A 332 -16.94 13.52 12.39
C VAL A 332 -18.29 13.04 12.91
N ASP A 333 -19.25 13.94 13.06
CA ASP A 333 -20.58 13.60 13.58
C ASP A 333 -21.65 13.73 12.49
N MET A 334 -22.23 12.62 12.08
CA MET A 334 -23.26 12.53 11.05
C MET A 334 -24.59 13.17 11.50
N ALA A 335 -24.82 13.40 12.78
CA ALA A 335 -25.97 14.15 13.30
C ALA A 335 -25.76 15.66 13.33
N SER A 336 -24.52 16.14 13.19
CA SER A 336 -24.21 17.57 13.11
C SER A 336 -24.76 18.19 11.82
N ASN A 337 -25.18 19.44 11.85
CA ASN A 337 -25.49 20.20 10.64
C ASN A 337 -24.26 20.95 10.09
N GLY A 338 -23.14 20.94 10.81
CA GLY A 338 -21.88 21.57 10.41
C GLY A 338 -21.03 20.69 9.49
N GLU A 339 -20.01 21.31 8.91
CA GLU A 339 -19.00 20.65 8.06
C GLU A 339 -17.64 20.53 8.78
N GLU A 340 -17.58 20.86 10.07
CA GLU A 340 -16.36 20.78 10.87
C GLU A 340 -16.17 19.39 11.47
N PHE A 341 -14.92 19.01 11.72
CA PHE A 341 -14.60 17.80 12.45
C PHE A 341 -15.03 17.94 13.92
N ALA A 342 -15.61 16.90 14.48
CA ALA A 342 -16.03 16.86 15.89
C ALA A 342 -14.84 16.77 16.84
N ALA A 343 -13.79 16.02 16.45
CA ALA A 343 -12.54 15.91 17.18
C ALA A 343 -11.40 15.50 16.26
N ILE A 344 -10.16 15.81 16.67
CA ILE A 344 -8.91 15.32 16.08
C ILE A 344 -8.02 14.94 17.26
N GLU A 345 -7.71 13.66 17.40
CA GLU A 345 -6.97 13.13 18.53
C GLU A 345 -5.74 12.35 18.09
N ARG A 346 -4.56 12.80 18.51
CA ARG A 346 -3.32 12.04 18.34
C ARG A 346 -3.30 10.86 19.31
N LEU A 347 -3.18 9.64 18.78
CA LEU A 347 -3.25 8.41 19.56
C LEU A 347 -1.90 7.94 20.10
N SER A 348 -0.80 8.44 19.54
CA SER A 348 0.58 8.18 19.97
C SER A 348 1.52 9.30 19.54
N ASP A 349 2.58 9.54 20.34
CA ASP A 349 3.70 10.43 19.98
C ASP A 349 4.84 9.71 19.25
N THR A 350 4.67 8.43 18.93
CA THR A 350 5.60 7.65 18.13
C THR A 350 5.41 7.96 16.64
N ALA A 351 6.48 8.45 16.00
CA ALA A 351 6.46 8.75 14.57
C ALA A 351 6.43 7.45 13.77
N CYS A 352 5.37 7.23 13.00
CA CYS A 352 5.14 5.96 12.31
C CYS A 352 4.36 6.12 11.02
N GLU A 353 4.42 5.06 10.20
CA GLU A 353 3.70 4.92 8.94
C GLU A 353 3.43 3.44 8.65
N PHE A 354 2.81 3.12 7.50
CA PHE A 354 2.41 1.77 7.12
C PHE A 354 1.57 1.08 8.21
N PRO A 355 0.43 1.69 8.58
CA PRO A 355 -0.44 1.16 9.64
C PRO A 355 -1.11 -0.14 9.19
N ARG A 356 -1.14 -1.14 10.07
CA ARG A 356 -1.84 -2.41 9.85
C ARG A 356 -2.65 -2.79 11.07
N ILE A 357 -3.75 -3.48 10.81
CA ILE A 357 -4.63 -4.07 11.83
C ILE A 357 -4.77 -5.58 11.60
N ASP A 358 -5.50 -6.23 12.47
CA ASP A 358 -6.13 -7.50 12.16
C ASP A 358 -7.29 -7.24 11.18
N ASP A 359 -7.10 -7.58 9.90
CA ASP A 359 -8.03 -7.25 8.82
C ASP A 359 -9.44 -7.81 9.02
N ARG A 360 -9.63 -8.80 9.93
CA ARG A 360 -10.94 -9.31 10.35
C ARG A 360 -11.78 -8.26 11.08
N PHE A 361 -11.15 -7.16 11.53
CA PHE A 361 -11.78 -6.03 12.22
C PHE A 361 -11.88 -4.78 11.34
N ALA A 362 -11.64 -4.89 10.04
CA ALA A 362 -11.84 -3.77 9.13
C ALA A 362 -13.28 -3.24 9.21
N GLY A 363 -13.44 -1.94 9.30
CA GLY A 363 -14.76 -1.30 9.43
C GLY A 363 -15.36 -1.32 10.82
N ARG A 364 -14.66 -1.86 11.81
CA ARG A 364 -15.10 -1.96 13.21
C ARG A 364 -14.06 -1.33 14.13
N HIS A 365 -14.46 -0.99 15.35
CA HIS A 365 -13.49 -0.54 16.36
C HIS A 365 -12.40 -1.59 16.55
N THR A 366 -11.13 -1.17 16.45
CA THR A 366 -9.95 -2.02 16.62
C THR A 366 -9.18 -1.63 17.87
N ARG A 367 -8.64 -2.63 18.56
CA ARG A 367 -7.81 -2.44 19.74
C ARG A 367 -6.33 -2.37 19.41
N HIS A 368 -5.87 -3.10 18.40
CA HIS A 368 -4.45 -3.26 18.10
C HIS A 368 -4.09 -2.68 16.75
N GLY A 369 -2.94 -1.98 16.69
CA GLY A 369 -2.34 -1.50 15.46
C GLY A 369 -0.85 -1.80 15.42
N TRP A 370 -0.33 -2.18 14.25
CA TRP A 370 1.09 -2.36 13.99
C TRP A 370 1.54 -1.39 12.92
N PHE A 371 2.76 -0.86 13.08
CA PHE A 371 3.28 0.22 12.25
C PHE A 371 4.76 0.04 11.99
N LEU A 372 5.27 0.74 10.99
CA LEU A 372 6.68 1.04 10.85
C LEU A 372 7.00 2.35 11.56
N GLU A 373 7.95 2.32 12.49
CA GLU A 373 8.41 3.51 13.22
C GLU A 373 9.74 4.01 12.65
N MET A 374 9.89 5.35 12.67
CA MET A 374 11.15 6.04 12.46
C MET A 374 11.72 6.51 13.80
N ASP A 375 12.50 5.66 14.49
CA ASP A 375 13.18 6.08 15.70
C ASP A 375 14.53 6.75 15.39
N MET A 376 14.52 8.07 15.35
CA MET A 376 15.71 8.89 15.08
C MET A 376 16.72 8.91 16.24
N LYS A 377 16.39 8.32 17.39
CA LYS A 377 17.31 8.18 18.53
C LYS A 377 18.19 6.94 18.41
N ARG A 378 17.78 5.97 17.59
CA ARG A 378 18.55 4.75 17.33
C ARG A 378 19.62 5.02 16.26
N PRO A 379 20.79 4.38 16.37
CA PRO A 379 21.81 4.45 15.32
C PRO A 379 21.26 3.96 13.98
N VAL A 380 21.55 4.69 12.92
CA VAL A 380 21.13 4.37 11.57
C VAL A 380 22.26 4.65 10.59
N GLU A 381 22.62 3.65 9.80
CA GLU A 381 23.53 3.80 8.68
C GLU A 381 22.77 3.72 7.37
N LEU A 382 22.50 4.88 6.77
CA LEU A 382 21.83 4.95 5.47
C LEU A 382 22.80 4.54 4.35
N ARG A 383 22.73 3.32 3.87
CA ARG A 383 23.50 2.83 2.72
C ARG A 383 22.64 2.74 1.45
N GLY A 384 21.89 3.80 1.17
CA GLY A 384 21.00 3.84 -0.01
C GLY A 384 19.81 2.87 0.11
N GLY A 385 19.25 2.70 1.30
CA GLY A 385 18.30 1.63 1.61
C GLY A 385 16.84 2.00 1.64
N SER A 386 16.46 3.29 1.59
CA SER A 386 15.04 3.64 1.63
C SER A 386 14.57 4.34 0.37
N ALA A 387 13.39 3.98 -0.13
CA ALA A 387 12.71 4.73 -1.16
C ALA A 387 12.23 6.07 -0.59
N GLY A 388 12.67 7.15 -1.19
CA GLY A 388 12.23 8.48 -0.82
C GLY A 388 12.80 9.02 0.51
N GLY A 389 13.83 8.38 1.10
CA GLY A 389 14.49 8.87 2.30
C GLY A 389 13.78 8.57 3.61
N LEU A 390 12.71 7.81 3.60
CA LEU A 390 12.02 7.33 4.81
C LEU A 390 12.77 6.13 5.38
N LEU A 391 13.32 6.29 6.57
CA LEU A 391 13.97 5.21 7.27
C LEU A 391 13.00 4.57 8.26
N MET A 392 12.58 3.35 7.96
CA MET A 392 11.73 2.54 8.82
C MET A 392 12.62 1.53 9.56
N ASN A 393 12.99 1.84 10.81
CA ASN A 393 13.99 1.08 11.56
C ASN A 393 13.42 0.31 12.76
N CYS A 394 12.15 0.54 13.13
CA CYS A 394 11.48 -0.20 14.20
C CYS A 394 10.12 -0.74 13.75
N LEU A 395 9.76 -1.92 14.26
CA LEU A 395 8.38 -2.39 14.31
C LEU A 395 7.74 -1.82 15.57
N PHE A 396 6.58 -1.24 15.45
CA PHE A 396 5.83 -0.60 16.53
C PHE A 396 4.44 -1.21 16.65
N HIS A 397 4.03 -1.59 17.86
CA HIS A 397 2.70 -2.05 18.21
C HIS A 397 2.08 -1.13 19.23
N LYS A 398 0.80 -0.77 19.02
CA LYS A 398 -0.03 0.03 19.91
C LYS A 398 -1.27 -0.76 20.34
N ASP A 399 -1.49 -0.91 21.63
CA ASP A 399 -2.78 -1.27 22.21
C ASP A 399 -3.56 0.01 22.55
N PHE A 400 -4.57 0.33 21.76
CA PHE A 400 -5.36 1.55 21.91
C PHE A 400 -6.25 1.54 23.18
N ALA A 401 -6.59 0.36 23.72
CA ALA A 401 -7.41 0.25 24.90
C ALA A 401 -6.62 0.48 26.21
N SER A 402 -5.41 -0.06 26.31
CA SER A 402 -4.55 0.12 27.49
C SER A 402 -3.61 1.34 27.35
N GLY A 403 -3.35 1.79 26.13
CA GLY A 403 -2.34 2.79 25.83
C GLY A 403 -0.92 2.23 25.76
N GLU A 404 -0.72 0.93 25.94
CA GLU A 404 0.59 0.29 25.92
C GLU A 404 1.22 0.34 24.52
N GLU A 405 2.56 0.52 24.49
CA GLU A 405 3.37 0.56 23.27
C GLU A 405 4.52 -0.43 23.38
N GLN A 406 4.78 -1.17 22.30
CA GLN A 406 5.92 -2.05 22.18
C GLN A 406 6.71 -1.70 20.92
N HIS A 407 8.04 -1.81 21.01
CA HIS A 407 8.96 -1.45 19.93
C HIS A 407 10.02 -2.52 19.76
N TRP A 408 10.33 -2.83 18.51
CA TRP A 408 11.46 -3.68 18.17
C TRP A 408 12.33 -3.02 17.11
N TRP A 409 13.61 -2.83 17.41
CA TRP A 409 14.60 -2.20 16.54
C TRP A 409 15.35 -3.23 15.70
N CYS A 410 15.40 -3.05 14.38
CA CYS A 410 15.98 -4.01 13.45
C CYS A 410 17.52 -3.97 13.35
N GLY A 411 18.18 -3.03 14.04
CA GLY A 411 19.64 -2.84 13.99
C GLY A 411 20.06 -1.63 13.14
N PRO A 412 21.34 -1.20 13.25
CA PRO A 412 21.82 0.05 12.66
C PRO A 412 21.94 0.01 11.13
N THR A 413 22.12 -1.18 10.54
CA THR A 413 22.34 -1.40 9.10
C THR A 413 21.16 -2.13 8.45
N SER A 414 19.98 -1.97 9.02
CA SER A 414 18.76 -2.66 8.53
C SER A 414 17.62 -1.68 8.36
N SER A 415 16.65 -2.05 7.54
CA SER A 415 15.36 -1.36 7.41
C SER A 415 14.22 -2.36 7.24
N LEU A 416 13.07 -2.01 7.79
CA LEU A 416 11.86 -2.82 7.75
C LEU A 416 10.97 -2.42 6.57
N GLN A 417 10.16 -3.36 6.12
CA GLN A 417 9.06 -3.15 5.19
C GLN A 417 7.73 -3.32 5.93
N GLU A 418 6.61 -3.05 5.29
CA GLU A 418 5.29 -3.11 5.92
C GLU A 418 5.06 -4.42 6.69
N PRO A 419 4.56 -4.36 7.96
CA PRO A 419 4.16 -5.55 8.70
C PRO A 419 2.85 -6.12 8.15
N CYS A 420 2.66 -7.44 8.23
CA CYS A 420 1.40 -8.10 7.90
C CYS A 420 0.94 -8.96 9.07
N PHE A 421 -0.25 -8.71 9.59
CA PHE A 421 -0.83 -9.55 10.65
C PHE A 421 -1.42 -10.83 10.06
N VAL A 422 -1.19 -11.94 10.77
CA VAL A 422 -1.74 -13.27 10.44
C VAL A 422 -2.43 -13.81 11.68
N PRO A 423 -3.76 -14.03 11.67
CA PRO A 423 -4.46 -14.55 12.84
C PRO A 423 -4.05 -16.00 13.14
N ARG A 424 -3.99 -16.38 14.42
CA ARG A 424 -3.64 -17.74 14.86
C ARG A 424 -4.66 -18.77 14.40
N SER A 425 -5.91 -18.35 14.32
CA SER A 425 -7.03 -19.11 13.75
C SER A 425 -8.12 -18.14 13.30
N PRO A 426 -9.10 -18.58 12.50
CA PRO A 426 -10.22 -17.73 12.09
C PRO A 426 -10.99 -17.11 13.28
N ASP A 427 -11.11 -17.84 14.37
CA ASP A 427 -11.84 -17.44 15.56
C ASP A 427 -10.96 -16.91 16.72
N ALA A 428 -9.65 -16.71 16.47
CA ALA A 428 -8.74 -16.16 17.47
C ALA A 428 -9.19 -14.75 17.91
N PRO A 429 -8.99 -14.35 19.18
CA PRO A 429 -9.19 -12.97 19.60
C PRO A 429 -8.41 -11.98 18.73
N GLU A 430 -8.86 -10.72 18.69
CA GLU A 430 -8.13 -9.66 18.01
C GLU A 430 -6.68 -9.59 18.49
N GLY A 431 -5.74 -9.56 17.54
CA GLY A 431 -4.32 -9.48 17.81
C GLY A 431 -3.65 -10.81 18.18
N ASP A 432 -4.40 -11.87 18.46
CA ASP A 432 -3.81 -13.20 18.69
C ASP A 432 -3.39 -13.83 17.37
N GLY A 433 -2.08 -13.78 17.11
CA GLY A 433 -1.51 -14.22 15.85
C GLY A 433 -0.04 -13.84 15.71
N TRP A 434 0.37 -13.67 14.47
CA TRP A 434 1.75 -13.36 14.13
C TRP A 434 1.85 -12.12 13.26
N ILE A 435 3.01 -11.45 13.32
CA ILE A 435 3.44 -10.46 12.33
C ILE A 435 4.47 -11.11 11.42
N VAL A 436 4.21 -11.05 10.11
CA VAL A 436 5.17 -11.43 9.05
C VAL A 436 5.68 -10.16 8.41
N GLN A 437 7.01 -10.01 8.29
CA GLN A 437 7.61 -8.76 7.85
C GLN A 437 8.95 -8.99 7.17
N VAL A 438 9.23 -8.28 6.06
CA VAL A 438 10.55 -8.31 5.44
C VAL A 438 11.48 -7.29 6.10
N CYS A 439 12.71 -7.73 6.39
CA CYS A 439 13.80 -6.89 6.86
C CYS A 439 14.92 -6.87 5.82
N ASN A 440 15.32 -5.70 5.38
CA ASN A 440 16.45 -5.50 4.50
C ASN A 440 17.74 -5.35 5.32
N ARG A 441 18.72 -6.21 5.08
CA ARG A 441 20.07 -6.18 5.69
C ARG A 441 21.00 -5.43 4.74
N LEU A 442 21.17 -4.13 4.98
CA LEU A 442 21.80 -3.22 4.03
C LEU A 442 23.30 -3.50 3.84
N GLU A 443 23.97 -3.90 4.92
CA GLU A 443 25.41 -4.22 4.89
C GLU A 443 25.65 -5.57 4.20
N GLU A 444 24.87 -6.57 4.54
CA GLU A 444 24.99 -7.95 4.02
C GLU A 444 24.43 -8.08 2.59
N GLN A 445 23.74 -7.05 2.08
CA GLN A 445 23.12 -7.04 0.75
C GLN A 445 22.13 -8.20 0.53
N ARG A 446 21.41 -8.58 1.55
CA ARG A 446 20.38 -9.62 1.56
C ARG A 446 19.11 -9.13 2.27
N SER A 447 18.08 -9.94 2.27
CA SER A 447 16.84 -9.69 3.01
C SER A 447 16.48 -10.90 3.87
N ASP A 448 15.70 -10.67 4.93
CA ASP A 448 15.14 -11.71 5.77
C ASP A 448 13.61 -11.57 5.80
N LEU A 449 12.89 -12.69 5.96
CA LEU A 449 11.52 -12.68 6.42
C LEU A 449 11.53 -12.94 7.94
N LEU A 450 10.94 -12.04 8.69
CA LEU A 450 10.82 -12.10 10.15
C LEU A 450 9.40 -12.51 10.52
N ILE A 451 9.27 -13.37 11.54
CA ILE A 451 8.01 -13.80 12.11
C ILE A 451 8.02 -13.49 13.60
N PHE A 452 7.04 -12.74 14.07
CA PHE A 452 6.90 -12.34 15.49
C PHE A 452 5.59 -12.86 16.07
N GLU A 453 5.55 -13.07 17.40
CA GLU A 453 4.28 -13.09 18.13
C GLU A 453 3.70 -11.67 18.12
N ALA A 454 2.49 -11.48 17.60
CA ALA A 454 1.94 -10.15 17.29
C ALA A 454 1.78 -9.25 18.51
N LEU A 455 1.43 -9.81 19.69
CA LEU A 455 1.24 -9.08 20.94
C LEU A 455 2.50 -9.03 21.82
N ASP A 456 3.65 -9.52 21.34
CA ASP A 456 4.90 -9.57 22.10
C ASP A 456 6.13 -9.29 21.22
N ILE A 457 6.01 -8.29 20.35
CA ILE A 457 7.04 -7.95 19.38
C ILE A 457 8.36 -7.52 20.01
N ALA A 458 8.30 -7.01 21.25
CA ALA A 458 9.48 -6.55 21.98
C ALA A 458 10.50 -7.68 22.26
N LYS A 459 10.07 -8.94 22.27
CA LYS A 459 10.96 -10.11 22.43
C LYS A 459 11.79 -10.42 21.17
N GLY A 460 11.44 -9.79 20.05
CA GLY A 460 12.07 -10.08 18.75
C GLY A 460 11.37 -11.23 18.00
N PRO A 461 11.86 -11.54 16.79
CA PRO A 461 11.27 -12.57 15.94
C PRO A 461 11.42 -13.97 16.55
N VAL A 462 10.37 -14.79 16.45
CA VAL A 462 10.38 -16.22 16.79
C VAL A 462 11.07 -17.04 15.70
N ALA A 463 11.04 -16.55 14.45
CA ALA A 463 11.80 -17.11 13.35
C ALA A 463 12.36 -16.00 12.44
N THR A 464 13.54 -16.25 11.90
CA THR A 464 14.21 -15.42 10.88
C THR A 464 14.54 -16.30 9.69
N VAL A 465 13.88 -16.06 8.56
CA VAL A 465 14.08 -16.83 7.32
C VAL A 465 15.03 -16.08 6.41
N ASN A 466 16.15 -16.69 6.05
CA ASN A 466 17.20 -16.07 5.25
C ASN A 466 16.86 -16.10 3.77
N ILE A 467 16.72 -14.94 3.13
CA ILE A 467 16.50 -14.82 1.70
C ILE A 467 17.86 -14.58 1.03
N PRO A 468 18.36 -15.51 0.19
CA PRO A 468 19.72 -15.43 -0.36
C PRO A 468 19.90 -14.37 -1.44
N ILE A 469 18.85 -13.60 -1.71
CA ILE A 469 18.84 -12.46 -2.64
C ILE A 469 18.40 -11.19 -1.94
N ARG A 470 18.83 -10.07 -2.46
CA ARG A 470 18.41 -8.76 -2.01
C ARG A 470 17.04 -8.41 -2.61
N LEU A 471 16.04 -8.20 -1.77
CA LEU A 471 14.76 -7.62 -2.16
C LEU A 471 14.86 -6.09 -2.06
N ARG A 472 14.45 -5.39 -3.12
CA ARG A 472 14.33 -3.94 -3.04
C ARG A 472 13.29 -3.57 -1.99
N PHE A 473 13.24 -2.29 -1.59
CA PHE A 473 12.19 -1.87 -0.68
C PHE A 473 10.82 -2.28 -1.25
N GLY A 474 9.97 -2.81 -0.38
CA GLY A 474 8.60 -3.18 -0.71
C GLY A 474 7.65 -2.03 -0.43
N LEU A 475 6.53 -2.05 -1.11
CA LEU A 475 5.39 -1.20 -0.76
C LEU A 475 4.44 -2.02 0.13
N HIS A 476 3.38 -2.61 -0.43
CA HIS A 476 2.39 -3.34 0.38
C HIS A 476 2.45 -4.85 0.17
N GLY A 477 1.96 -5.57 1.17
CA GLY A 477 1.84 -7.02 1.13
C GLY A 477 0.71 -7.53 2.01
N ASN A 478 0.19 -8.72 1.67
CA ASN A 478 -0.93 -9.31 2.38
C ASN A 478 -0.76 -10.82 2.52
N TRP A 479 -1.37 -11.36 3.57
CA TRP A 479 -1.45 -12.79 3.81
C TRP A 479 -2.68 -13.40 3.14
N ALA A 480 -2.54 -14.62 2.68
CA ALA A 480 -3.65 -15.48 2.29
C ALA A 480 -3.44 -16.90 2.84
N ASN A 481 -4.48 -17.49 3.37
CA ASN A 481 -4.45 -18.86 3.83
C ASN A 481 -4.34 -19.83 2.64
N ALA A 482 -3.85 -21.05 2.88
CA ALA A 482 -3.61 -22.05 1.86
C ALA A 482 -4.86 -22.41 1.01
N ASP A 483 -6.04 -22.40 1.63
CA ASP A 483 -7.32 -22.66 0.96
C ASP A 483 -7.72 -21.55 -0.03
N GLN A 484 -7.31 -20.31 0.22
CA GLN A 484 -7.60 -19.17 -0.65
C GLN A 484 -6.75 -19.13 -1.93
N ILE A 485 -5.63 -19.85 -1.94
CA ILE A 485 -4.62 -19.78 -3.02
C ILE A 485 -4.45 -21.09 -3.78
N GLY A 486 -5.24 -22.11 -3.47
CA GLY A 486 -5.18 -23.41 -4.16
C GLY A 486 -3.86 -24.17 -3.94
N LEU A 487 -3.12 -23.86 -2.88
CA LEU A 487 -1.90 -24.54 -2.44
C LEU A 487 -2.19 -25.49 -1.28
N MET A 488 -3.38 -26.08 -1.24
CA MET A 488 -3.68 -27.19 -0.35
C MET A 488 -2.74 -28.34 -0.65
N GLU A 489 -2.31 -29.04 0.40
CA GLU A 489 -1.43 -30.21 0.30
C GLU A 489 -1.81 -31.11 -0.89
N LYS A 490 -0.85 -31.44 -1.72
CA LYS A 490 -0.98 -32.66 -2.52
C LYS A 490 -1.05 -33.77 -1.49
N GLU A 491 -2.25 -34.32 -1.26
CA GLU A 491 -2.38 -35.61 -0.59
C GLU A 491 -1.26 -36.50 -1.08
N ALA A 492 -0.45 -36.97 -0.13
CA ALA A 492 0.65 -37.90 -0.42
C ALA A 492 0.02 -39.14 -1.11
N ALA A 493 0.17 -39.21 -2.42
CA ALA A 493 -0.22 -40.36 -3.23
C ALA A 493 0.86 -41.45 -3.18
#